data_4a5667cafe70731e0b44e7d2b07b099d
#
_entry.id   4a5667cafe70731e0b44e7d2b07b099d
#
_cell.length_a   1.000
_cell.length_b   1.000
_cell.length_c   1.000
_cell.angle_alpha   90.00
_cell.angle_beta   90.00
_cell.angle_gamma   90.00
#
_symmetry.space_group_name_H-M   'P 1'
#
loop_
_entity.id
_entity.type
_entity.pdbx_description
1 polymer ?
#
loop_
_entity_poly.entity_id
_entity_poly.type
_entity_poly.pdbx_seq_one_letter_code
_entity_poly.pdbx_strand_id
1 'polypeptide(L)'
;MFSSAGDILRCERARLDPERDFSSAGDILRCERARLDPERDFSSAGDILRCERARLDPERVFSSADEVVLKFEDGRVRARNVLYDTLPVVVHGNGPTKLQINYLGNYIPNIWTFETGCTACNEGLLPLEGLQESEYPLVLIGIFIQKPTPFVTVFFERFLKLQYPKNRLKLFIHNQEAHHESQVSLFLKDYGSLYQDVRVSGPEEEMDTAASRNLAIDVCRKDEGCDYFFTLDIEVVLKNENTLKILIEQNLPFVAPMITRAGRLWSNFWGALSAEGYYARSEDYVDIVQGRRVGVWNVPYVSSVYLLKASLLRSELTDFDLFNSDILDPDMAFCHNIRKQGVFMFVTNMQTFGRIVSTETYQTSHLHNDLWQIFENPVDWQERYIHENYTYIMSDKLIETPCPDVYWFPIFSDVACDHIVEEMEHFGKWSGGGNTDVRIQGGYENVPTIDIHMNQINFEKEWHKFLLEYIAPITEKMYPGYYTKCATPLNFVVRYKPDEQPLLAPHHDASTFTVNIALNSKEVDYQGGGCRFLRYDCSIEATRKGWTLMHPGRLTHYHEGLPTTGGVRYIAVSFVDP
;
A
#
# COMPACT_ATOMS: atom_id res chain seq x y z
N MET A 1 27.36 -10.55 18.54
CA MET A 1 28.33 -10.53 17.43
C MET A 1 29.68 -10.10 17.99
N PHE A 2 30.67 -10.91 17.85
CA PHE A 2 32.06 -10.55 18.21
C PHE A 2 32.82 -10.37 16.90
N SER A 3 33.16 -9.15 16.54
CA SER A 3 34.13 -8.89 15.48
C SER A 3 35.36 -8.26 16.08
N SER A 4 36.48 -8.85 15.78
CA SER A 4 37.87 -8.54 16.08
C SER A 4 38.46 -9.16 17.33
N ALA A 5 39.49 -9.93 17.07
CA ALA A 5 40.30 -10.66 18.02
C ALA A 5 41.04 -9.76 18.99
N GLY A 6 40.92 -10.05 20.27
CA GLY A 6 42.05 -9.62 21.15
C GLY A 6 41.65 -9.49 22.53
N ASP A 7 40.88 -9.35 23.26
CA ASP A 7 40.85 -9.38 24.74
C ASP A 7 39.45 -9.65 25.32
N ILE A 8 39.26 -10.81 25.80
CA ILE A 8 38.01 -11.21 26.47
C ILE A 8 38.24 -11.34 27.96
N LEU A 9 37.29 -10.84 28.73
CA LEU A 9 37.31 -10.93 30.20
C LEU A 9 37.03 -12.36 30.69
N ARG A 10 37.85 -12.88 31.56
CA ARG A 10 37.66 -14.18 32.20
C ARG A 10 36.84 -14.01 33.46
N CYS A 11 35.77 -14.78 33.55
CA CYS A 11 34.93 -14.84 34.74
C CYS A 11 34.94 -16.26 35.30
N GLU A 12 35.03 -16.39 36.62
CA GLU A 12 34.96 -17.70 37.28
C GLU A 12 33.50 -18.20 37.34
N ARG A 13 33.36 -19.50 37.09
CA ARG A 13 32.07 -20.20 37.09
C ARG A 13 31.60 -20.41 38.52
N ALA A 14 30.48 -19.84 38.91
CA ALA A 14 29.81 -20.13 40.18
C ALA A 14 28.48 -20.84 39.92
N ARG A 15 28.22 -21.96 40.57
CA ARG A 15 26.89 -22.58 40.59
C ARG A 15 26.00 -21.78 41.52
N LEU A 16 24.85 -21.38 41.01
CA LEU A 16 23.83 -20.69 41.79
C LEU A 16 22.80 -21.69 42.32
N ASP A 17 22.42 -21.46 43.56
CA ASP A 17 21.31 -22.14 44.21
C ASP A 17 19.99 -21.63 43.59
N PRO A 18 19.12 -22.49 43.06
CA PRO A 18 17.91 -22.06 42.35
C PRO A 18 16.85 -21.38 43.23
N GLU A 19 17.04 -21.35 44.57
CA GLU A 19 16.04 -20.77 45.48
C GLU A 19 16.40 -19.39 46.06
N ARG A 20 17.45 -18.72 45.58
CA ARG A 20 17.78 -17.37 46.05
C ARG A 20 17.31 -16.29 45.07
N ASP A 21 16.32 -15.55 45.53
CA ASP A 21 15.87 -14.30 44.94
C ASP A 21 16.97 -13.22 44.99
N PHE A 22 17.34 -12.64 43.88
CA PHE A 22 18.29 -11.53 43.78
C PHE A 22 17.60 -10.21 44.09
N SER A 23 17.31 -9.94 45.35
CA SER A 23 16.69 -8.69 45.79
C SER A 23 17.61 -7.73 46.55
N SER A 24 18.92 -7.95 46.55
CA SER A 24 19.85 -7.02 47.21
C SER A 24 21.04 -6.65 46.34
N ALA A 25 21.19 -5.36 46.13
CA ALA A 25 22.20 -4.67 45.31
C ALA A 25 23.66 -4.83 45.81
N GLY A 26 23.95 -5.87 46.62
CA GLY A 26 25.24 -6.07 47.28
C GLY A 26 26.13 -7.16 46.69
N ASP A 27 25.62 -8.05 45.90
CA ASP A 27 26.32 -9.28 45.51
C ASP A 27 26.73 -9.34 44.04
N ILE A 28 27.56 -8.42 43.61
CA ILE A 28 28.11 -8.38 42.23
C ILE A 28 29.52 -7.77 42.28
N LEU A 29 30.58 -8.31 41.82
CA LEU A 29 31.11 -9.16 40.79
C LEU A 29 32.59 -8.78 40.54
N ARG A 30 33.45 -9.70 40.43
CA ARG A 30 34.83 -9.49 39.94
C ARG A 30 35.00 -10.15 38.57
N CYS A 31 35.48 -9.40 37.60
CA CYS A 31 35.90 -9.95 36.29
C CYS A 31 37.38 -9.70 36.08
N GLU A 32 38.16 -10.72 35.81
CA GLU A 32 39.54 -10.61 35.38
C GLU A 32 39.66 -10.73 33.86
N ARG A 33 40.58 -9.96 33.26
CA ARG A 33 40.89 -10.04 31.83
C ARG A 33 41.56 -11.36 31.49
N ALA A 34 40.98 -12.19 30.65
CA ALA A 34 41.57 -13.42 30.16
C ALA A 34 41.27 -13.67 28.68
N ARG A 35 42.18 -14.31 27.97
CA ARG A 35 41.95 -14.82 26.63
C ARG A 35 41.00 -16.02 26.68
N LEU A 36 39.97 -16.03 25.82
CA LEU A 36 39.08 -17.15 25.69
C LEU A 36 39.68 -18.26 24.84
N ASP A 37 39.45 -19.49 25.29
CA ASP A 37 39.68 -20.68 24.50
C ASP A 37 38.51 -20.87 23.53
N PRO A 38 38.73 -20.96 22.21
CA PRO A 38 37.65 -20.98 21.21
C PRO A 38 36.82 -22.28 21.18
N GLU A 39 37.17 -23.31 21.97
CA GLU A 39 36.51 -24.62 21.90
C GLU A 39 35.49 -24.91 23.02
N ARG A 40 35.07 -23.95 23.82
CA ARG A 40 34.03 -24.20 24.85
C ARG A 40 32.67 -23.64 24.51
N ASP A 41 31.79 -24.56 24.22
CA ASP A 41 30.35 -24.32 24.01
C ASP A 41 29.65 -23.88 25.32
N PHE A 42 28.89 -22.81 25.28
CA PHE A 42 28.03 -22.32 26.34
C PHE A 42 26.60 -22.87 26.17
N SER A 43 26.41 -24.13 26.52
CA SER A 43 25.13 -24.84 26.26
C SER A 43 24.35 -25.25 27.50
N SER A 44 24.29 -24.47 28.57
CA SER A 44 23.31 -24.78 29.63
C SER A 44 22.74 -23.55 30.33
N ALA A 45 21.42 -23.53 30.46
CA ALA A 45 20.58 -22.48 31.04
C ALA A 45 20.72 -22.39 32.58
N GLY A 46 21.90 -22.26 33.13
CA GLY A 46 22.13 -22.21 34.57
C GLY A 46 23.44 -21.56 34.99
N ASP A 47 24.29 -21.16 34.05
CA ASP A 47 25.59 -20.60 34.35
C ASP A 47 25.58 -19.07 34.27
N ILE A 48 25.57 -18.40 35.41
CA ILE A 48 25.77 -16.95 35.51
C ILE A 48 27.24 -16.67 35.73
N LEU A 49 27.82 -15.79 34.93
CA LEU A 49 29.20 -15.32 35.07
C LEU A 49 29.34 -14.36 36.26
N ARG A 50 30.25 -14.63 37.18
CA ARG A 50 30.57 -13.77 38.32
C ARG A 50 31.84 -12.97 37.99
N CYS A 51 31.73 -11.66 37.93
CA CYS A 51 32.86 -10.78 37.71
C CYS A 51 33.34 -10.12 39.01
N GLU A 52 34.66 -10.09 39.26
CA GLU A 52 35.22 -9.37 40.39
C GLU A 52 35.43 -7.87 40.05
N ARG A 53 35.21 -6.99 41.02
CA ARG A 53 35.27 -5.53 40.87
C ARG A 53 36.66 -5.09 40.39
N ALA A 54 36.75 -4.68 39.15
CA ALA A 54 37.84 -3.83 38.67
C ALA A 54 37.20 -2.55 38.14
N ARG A 55 37.13 -1.50 38.95
CA ARG A 55 36.85 -0.07 38.64
C ARG A 55 35.95 0.27 37.44
N LEU A 56 35.20 -0.64 36.90
CA LEU A 56 34.08 -0.42 36.01
C LEU A 56 32.83 -0.51 36.88
N ASP A 57 32.04 0.50 36.81
CA ASP A 57 30.73 0.55 37.44
C ASP A 57 29.95 -0.73 37.05
N PRO A 58 29.69 -1.67 37.99
CA PRO A 58 29.10 -2.96 37.66
C PRO A 58 27.70 -2.82 37.05
N GLU A 59 27.05 -1.69 37.28
CA GLU A 59 25.75 -1.31 36.75
C GLU A 59 25.75 -1.11 35.22
N ARG A 60 26.96 -0.98 34.61
CA ARG A 60 27.11 -0.80 33.17
C ARG A 60 27.28 -2.10 32.37
N VAL A 61 27.48 -3.23 33.03
CA VAL A 61 27.92 -4.46 32.34
C VAL A 61 26.78 -5.38 32.01
N PHE A 62 25.85 -5.60 32.93
CA PHE A 62 24.69 -6.47 32.71
C PHE A 62 23.40 -5.79 33.12
N SER A 63 22.43 -5.86 32.24
CA SER A 63 21.07 -5.38 32.50
C SER A 63 20.10 -6.52 32.21
N SER A 64 19.16 -6.76 33.13
CA SER A 64 17.93 -7.45 32.77
C SER A 64 17.19 -6.59 31.76
N ALA A 65 16.66 -7.18 30.75
CA ALA A 65 16.10 -6.38 29.67
C ALA A 65 14.68 -5.87 29.98
N ASP A 66 14.01 -6.37 31.01
CA ASP A 66 12.80 -5.72 31.56
C ASP A 66 13.10 -4.31 32.08
N GLU A 67 14.37 -4.01 32.30
CA GLU A 67 14.88 -2.72 32.77
C GLU A 67 15.51 -1.89 31.65
N VAL A 68 15.61 -2.42 30.42
CA VAL A 68 16.22 -1.72 29.29
C VAL A 68 15.15 -1.17 28.38
N VAL A 69 15.14 0.14 28.21
CA VAL A 69 14.25 0.86 27.31
C VAL A 69 15.03 1.68 26.30
N LEU A 70 14.41 2.03 25.20
CA LEU A 70 14.97 3.01 24.27
C LEU A 70 14.70 4.42 24.82
N LYS A 71 15.76 5.17 25.12
CA LYS A 71 15.68 6.60 25.43
C LYS A 71 16.29 7.45 24.34
N PHE A 72 15.68 8.59 24.09
CA PHE A 72 16.14 9.60 23.15
C PHE A 72 16.79 10.73 23.90
N GLU A 73 18.10 10.84 23.78
CA GLU A 73 18.91 11.83 24.48
C GLU A 73 19.91 12.45 23.50
N ASP A 74 20.02 13.77 23.50
CA ASP A 74 20.97 14.54 22.67
C ASP A 74 20.95 14.14 21.17
N GLY A 75 19.74 13.98 20.62
CA GLY A 75 19.57 13.55 19.23
C GLY A 75 19.91 12.09 18.94
N ARG A 76 20.19 11.27 19.95
CA ARG A 76 20.54 9.86 19.82
C ARG A 76 19.55 8.95 20.51
N VAL A 77 19.32 7.77 19.89
CA VAL A 77 18.58 6.68 20.52
C VAL A 77 19.56 5.73 21.20
N ARG A 78 19.33 5.46 22.46
CA ARG A 78 20.15 4.54 23.26
C ARG A 78 19.29 3.55 23.99
N ALA A 79 19.72 2.28 23.97
CA ALA A 79 19.24 1.31 24.95
C ALA A 79 19.80 1.70 26.34
N ARG A 80 18.93 2.03 27.29
CA ARG A 80 19.31 2.49 28.62
C ARG A 80 18.64 1.65 29.68
N ASN A 81 19.40 1.24 30.68
CA ASN A 81 18.86 0.61 31.90
C ASN A 81 18.13 1.69 32.71
N VAL A 82 16.82 1.52 32.93
CA VAL A 82 15.98 2.51 33.64
C VAL A 82 16.18 2.47 35.15
N LEU A 83 16.59 1.34 35.71
CA LEU A 83 16.81 1.21 37.14
C LEU A 83 18.06 1.98 37.61
N TYR A 84 19.11 1.89 36.81
CA TYR A 84 20.41 2.50 37.14
C TYR A 84 20.74 3.74 36.29
N ASP A 85 19.90 4.05 35.33
CA ASP A 85 20.10 5.15 34.36
C ASP A 85 21.45 5.07 33.62
N THR A 86 21.86 3.86 33.23
CA THR A 86 23.14 3.59 32.58
C THR A 86 22.97 3.02 31.18
N LEU A 87 24.02 3.11 30.37
CA LEU A 87 24.07 2.47 29.04
C LEU A 87 24.64 1.06 29.22
N PRO A 88 23.86 -0.01 28.99
CA PRO A 88 24.34 -1.36 29.09
C PRO A 88 25.38 -1.70 28.03
N VAL A 89 26.45 -2.37 28.40
CA VAL A 89 27.44 -2.89 27.45
C VAL A 89 27.00 -4.26 26.91
N VAL A 90 26.29 -5.04 27.74
CA VAL A 90 25.71 -6.34 27.38
C VAL A 90 24.26 -6.35 27.84
N VAL A 91 23.35 -6.77 26.98
CA VAL A 91 21.94 -6.98 27.29
C VAL A 91 21.65 -8.47 27.23
N HIS A 92 21.14 -9.02 28.30
CA HIS A 92 20.74 -10.42 28.38
C HIS A 92 19.22 -10.53 28.30
N GLY A 93 18.72 -11.21 27.27
CA GLY A 93 17.29 -11.46 27.11
C GLY A 93 16.84 -12.68 27.91
N ASN A 94 16.18 -12.45 29.04
CA ASN A 94 15.44 -13.47 29.77
C ASN A 94 13.93 -13.29 29.57
N GLY A 95 13.18 -14.40 29.61
CA GLY A 95 11.72 -14.33 29.51
C GLY A 95 11.21 -13.52 28.30
N PRO A 96 10.29 -12.58 28.53
CA PRO A 96 9.69 -11.76 27.44
C PRO A 96 10.70 -10.96 26.63
N THR A 97 11.84 -10.60 27.23
CA THR A 97 12.82 -9.74 26.57
C THR A 97 13.62 -10.42 25.48
N LYS A 98 13.67 -11.74 25.43
CA LYS A 98 14.18 -12.46 24.25
C LYS A 98 13.51 -11.95 22.97
N LEU A 99 12.26 -11.53 23.08
CA LEU A 99 11.42 -11.08 21.97
C LEU A 99 11.73 -9.63 21.55
N GLN A 100 12.39 -8.86 22.43
CA GLN A 100 12.70 -7.44 22.19
C GLN A 100 14.14 -7.21 21.71
N ILE A 101 15.02 -8.19 21.82
CA ILE A 101 16.44 -8.05 21.47
C ILE A 101 16.63 -7.63 20.01
N ASN A 102 15.79 -8.11 19.10
CA ASN A 102 15.91 -7.76 17.69
C ASN A 102 15.79 -6.25 17.46
N TYR A 103 14.78 -5.60 18.02
CA TYR A 103 14.61 -4.15 17.81
C TYR A 103 15.60 -3.33 18.65
N LEU A 104 15.93 -3.77 19.87
CA LEU A 104 16.98 -3.13 20.69
C LEU A 104 18.34 -3.15 19.96
N GLY A 105 18.63 -4.23 19.23
CA GLY A 105 19.83 -4.38 18.43
C GLY A 105 20.03 -3.30 17.37
N ASN A 106 18.96 -2.72 16.86
CA ASN A 106 19.02 -1.62 15.88
C ASN A 106 19.68 -0.36 16.46
N TYR A 107 19.72 -0.20 17.77
CA TYR A 107 20.20 1.01 18.47
C TYR A 107 21.46 0.82 19.31
N ILE A 108 21.79 -0.42 19.69
CA ILE A 108 22.98 -0.71 20.52
C ILE A 108 24.27 -0.25 19.85
N PRO A 109 24.53 -0.52 18.57
CA PRO A 109 25.76 -0.10 17.91
C PRO A 109 25.73 1.36 17.44
N ASN A 110 24.79 2.17 17.87
CA ASN A 110 24.66 3.59 17.45
C ASN A 110 24.47 3.77 15.92
N ILE A 111 23.73 2.83 15.33
CA ILE A 111 23.47 2.80 13.89
C ILE A 111 22.58 3.97 13.45
N TRP A 112 21.66 4.40 14.30
CA TRP A 112 20.69 5.44 13.98
C TRP A 112 20.71 6.58 15.01
N THR A 113 20.70 7.84 14.52
CA THR A 113 20.54 9.05 15.34
C THR A 113 19.58 10.03 14.66
N PHE A 114 18.96 10.94 15.40
CA PHE A 114 18.11 11.99 14.82
C PHE A 114 18.91 12.98 13.95
N GLU A 115 20.19 13.20 14.28
CA GLU A 115 21.04 14.18 13.59
C GLU A 115 21.59 13.64 12.27
N THR A 116 22.00 12.40 12.24
CA THR A 116 22.69 11.79 11.09
C THR A 116 21.86 10.76 10.37
N GLY A 117 20.69 10.38 10.91
CA GLY A 117 19.89 9.26 10.43
C GLY A 117 20.63 7.93 10.55
N CYS A 118 20.46 7.06 9.60
CA CYS A 118 21.12 5.75 9.56
C CYS A 118 22.49 5.85 8.88
N THR A 119 23.56 5.87 9.66
CA THR A 119 24.93 5.91 9.12
C THR A 119 25.37 4.58 8.53
N ALA A 120 25.00 3.47 9.17
CA ALA A 120 25.36 2.12 8.70
C ALA A 120 24.59 1.68 7.45
N CYS A 121 23.49 2.34 7.10
CA CYS A 121 22.70 2.01 5.92
C CYS A 121 23.42 2.24 4.59
N ASN A 122 24.50 3.01 4.60
CA ASN A 122 25.30 3.33 3.42
C ASN A 122 26.60 2.51 3.35
N GLU A 123 26.78 1.56 4.27
CA GLU A 123 27.96 0.71 4.31
C GLU A 123 27.71 -0.62 3.58
N GLY A 124 28.71 -1.08 2.84
CA GLY A 124 28.65 -2.40 2.15
C GLY A 124 27.69 -2.48 0.98
N LEU A 125 27.27 -1.35 0.42
CA LEU A 125 26.37 -1.29 -0.74
C LEU A 125 27.01 -1.95 -1.97
N LEU A 126 26.19 -2.58 -2.80
CA LEU A 126 26.55 -3.14 -4.11
C LEU A 126 25.98 -2.22 -5.21
N PRO A 127 26.74 -1.26 -5.72
CA PRO A 127 26.24 -0.33 -6.72
C PRO A 127 25.93 -1.07 -8.04
N LEU A 128 24.76 -0.85 -8.60
CA LEU A 128 24.36 -1.35 -9.91
C LEU A 128 24.56 -0.29 -11.02
N GLU A 129 24.91 0.93 -10.63
CA GLU A 129 25.17 2.01 -11.57
C GLU A 129 26.39 1.71 -12.44
N GLY A 130 26.25 1.88 -13.75
CA GLY A 130 27.33 1.65 -14.72
C GLY A 130 27.47 0.21 -15.23
N LEU A 131 26.70 -0.76 -14.69
CA LEU A 131 26.67 -2.12 -15.21
C LEU A 131 25.99 -2.17 -16.59
N GLN A 132 26.50 -3.04 -17.47
CA GLN A 132 25.78 -3.41 -18.69
C GLN A 132 24.56 -4.26 -18.32
N GLU A 133 23.52 -4.28 -19.15
CA GLU A 133 22.29 -5.05 -18.86
C GLU A 133 22.58 -6.53 -18.57
N SER A 134 23.54 -7.13 -19.27
CA SER A 134 23.94 -8.53 -19.08
C SER A 134 24.65 -8.82 -17.74
N GLU A 135 25.16 -7.78 -17.07
CA GLU A 135 25.88 -7.90 -15.80
C GLU A 135 24.95 -7.74 -14.59
N TYR A 136 23.70 -7.28 -14.82
CA TYR A 136 22.70 -7.22 -13.75
C TYR A 136 22.43 -8.61 -13.19
N PRO A 137 22.26 -8.76 -11.85
CA PRO A 137 21.86 -10.02 -11.24
C PRO A 137 20.57 -10.58 -11.86
N LEU A 138 20.47 -11.89 -11.98
CA LEU A 138 19.26 -12.56 -12.42
C LEU A 138 18.30 -12.73 -11.25
N VAL A 139 17.08 -12.21 -11.40
CA VAL A 139 16.06 -12.23 -10.36
C VAL A 139 14.87 -13.08 -10.80
N LEU A 140 14.49 -14.05 -9.97
CA LEU A 140 13.19 -14.71 -10.07
C LEU A 140 12.17 -13.92 -9.24
N ILE A 141 11.13 -13.41 -9.90
CA ILE A 141 10.03 -12.70 -9.23
C ILE A 141 8.85 -13.64 -9.07
N GLY A 142 8.48 -13.92 -7.81
CA GLY A 142 7.26 -14.65 -7.48
C GLY A 142 6.10 -13.68 -7.27
N ILE A 143 5.09 -13.70 -8.14
CA ILE A 143 3.86 -12.92 -8.03
C ILE A 143 2.75 -13.85 -7.54
N PHE A 144 2.09 -13.47 -6.44
CA PHE A 144 1.07 -14.30 -5.79
C PHE A 144 -0.27 -13.60 -5.76
N ILE A 145 -1.30 -14.26 -6.31
CA ILE A 145 -2.69 -13.81 -6.40
C ILE A 145 -3.56 -14.84 -5.67
N GLN A 146 -3.84 -14.60 -4.40
CA GLN A 146 -4.45 -15.59 -3.51
C GLN A 146 -5.94 -15.32 -3.22
N LYS A 147 -6.40 -14.12 -3.51
CA LYS A 147 -7.76 -13.66 -3.23
C LYS A 147 -8.14 -12.56 -4.21
N PRO A 148 -9.44 -12.27 -4.35
CA PRO A 148 -9.89 -11.12 -5.14
C PRO A 148 -9.26 -9.84 -4.61
N THR A 149 -8.61 -9.09 -5.49
CA THR A 149 -7.82 -7.91 -5.14
C THR A 149 -8.19 -6.74 -6.05
N PRO A 150 -8.43 -5.54 -5.50
CA PRO A 150 -8.69 -4.36 -6.32
C PRO A 150 -7.43 -3.86 -7.03
N PHE A 151 -7.63 -3.14 -8.13
CA PHE A 151 -6.57 -2.45 -8.88
C PHE A 151 -5.47 -3.35 -9.46
N VAL A 152 -5.79 -4.60 -9.80
CA VAL A 152 -4.83 -5.55 -10.41
C VAL A 152 -4.22 -5.00 -11.71
N THR A 153 -4.99 -4.28 -12.51
CA THR A 153 -4.48 -3.61 -13.71
C THR A 153 -3.39 -2.58 -13.35
N VAL A 154 -3.62 -1.79 -12.29
CA VAL A 154 -2.63 -0.82 -11.79
C VAL A 154 -1.37 -1.52 -11.27
N PHE A 155 -1.53 -2.66 -10.59
CA PHE A 155 -0.39 -3.48 -10.17
C PHE A 155 0.50 -3.83 -11.37
N PHE A 156 -0.05 -4.39 -12.45
CA PHE A 156 0.72 -4.75 -13.63
C PHE A 156 1.32 -3.54 -14.35
N GLU A 157 0.59 -2.42 -14.45
CA GLU A 157 1.12 -1.16 -14.99
C GLU A 157 2.34 -0.66 -14.21
N ARG A 158 2.30 -0.71 -12.88
CA ARG A 158 3.43 -0.34 -12.00
C ARG A 158 4.58 -1.33 -12.08
N PHE A 159 4.28 -2.62 -12.13
CA PHE A 159 5.27 -3.68 -12.30
C PHE A 159 6.07 -3.53 -13.61
N LEU A 160 5.41 -3.18 -14.70
CA LEU A 160 6.07 -2.91 -15.99
C LEU A 160 7.03 -1.73 -15.93
N LYS A 161 6.75 -0.72 -15.10
CA LYS A 161 7.58 0.49 -14.92
C LYS A 161 8.84 0.27 -14.08
N LEU A 162 9.01 -0.90 -13.45
CA LEU A 162 10.22 -1.19 -12.69
C LEU A 162 11.45 -1.03 -13.57
N GLN A 163 12.38 -0.17 -13.15
CA GLN A 163 13.62 0.16 -13.84
C GLN A 163 14.66 -0.93 -13.62
N TYR A 164 14.44 -2.09 -14.26
CA TYR A 164 15.34 -3.25 -14.25
C TYR A 164 15.32 -3.92 -15.62
N PRO A 165 16.45 -4.42 -16.14
CA PRO A 165 16.49 -5.10 -17.42
C PRO A 165 15.54 -6.31 -17.44
N LYS A 166 14.52 -6.28 -18.30
CA LYS A 166 13.47 -7.31 -18.32
C LYS A 166 14.01 -8.69 -18.70
N ASN A 167 15.04 -8.73 -19.53
CA ASN A 167 15.79 -9.95 -19.91
C ASN A 167 16.62 -10.54 -18.76
N ARG A 168 16.73 -9.84 -17.61
CA ARG A 168 17.35 -10.33 -16.36
C ARG A 168 16.30 -10.68 -15.30
N LEU A 169 15.04 -10.76 -15.68
CA LEU A 169 13.93 -11.16 -14.83
C LEU A 169 13.32 -12.46 -15.33
N LYS A 170 13.08 -13.40 -14.42
CA LYS A 170 12.21 -14.57 -14.59
C LYS A 170 10.95 -14.35 -13.75
N LEU A 171 9.80 -14.81 -14.24
CA LEU A 171 8.54 -14.69 -13.54
C LEU A 171 8.02 -16.06 -13.12
N PHE A 172 7.57 -16.15 -11.88
CA PHE A 172 6.72 -17.21 -11.38
C PHE A 172 5.41 -16.57 -10.92
N ILE A 173 4.32 -16.80 -11.66
CA ILE A 173 3.01 -16.22 -11.34
C ILE A 173 2.11 -17.34 -10.85
N HIS A 174 1.70 -17.27 -9.59
CA HIS A 174 0.68 -18.15 -9.03
C HIS A 174 -0.63 -17.39 -8.87
N ASN A 175 -1.64 -17.76 -9.64
CA ASN A 175 -2.97 -17.19 -9.56
C ASN A 175 -3.96 -18.24 -9.06
N GLN A 176 -4.38 -18.13 -7.81
CA GLN A 176 -5.40 -18.98 -7.20
C GLN A 176 -6.83 -18.46 -7.45
N GLU A 177 -6.95 -17.23 -7.98
CA GLU A 177 -8.22 -16.51 -8.08
C GLU A 177 -8.72 -16.43 -9.53
N ALA A 178 -9.77 -17.18 -9.85
CA ALA A 178 -10.34 -17.23 -11.19
C ALA A 178 -10.79 -15.85 -11.72
N HIS A 179 -11.21 -14.94 -10.83
CA HIS A 179 -11.62 -13.58 -11.20
C HIS A 179 -10.50 -12.80 -11.91
N HIS A 180 -9.24 -13.07 -11.58
CA HIS A 180 -8.08 -12.37 -12.14
C HIS A 180 -7.41 -13.08 -13.34
N GLU A 181 -7.93 -14.22 -13.76
CA GLU A 181 -7.34 -15.01 -14.85
C GLU A 181 -7.24 -14.23 -16.17
N SER A 182 -8.27 -13.42 -16.47
CA SER A 182 -8.28 -12.58 -17.68
C SER A 182 -7.19 -11.50 -17.67
N GLN A 183 -6.96 -10.83 -16.51
CA GLN A 183 -5.94 -9.80 -16.36
C GLN A 183 -4.53 -10.39 -16.45
N VAL A 184 -4.31 -11.56 -15.84
CA VAL A 184 -3.03 -12.29 -15.92
C VAL A 184 -2.77 -12.71 -17.35
N SER A 185 -3.76 -13.30 -18.04
CA SER A 185 -3.65 -13.74 -19.44
C SER A 185 -3.35 -12.57 -20.38
N LEU A 186 -4.01 -11.42 -20.19
CA LEU A 186 -3.75 -10.22 -20.98
C LEU A 186 -2.32 -9.69 -20.77
N PHE A 187 -1.88 -9.58 -19.51
CA PHE A 187 -0.51 -9.19 -19.17
C PHE A 187 0.51 -10.09 -19.85
N LEU A 188 0.33 -11.40 -19.79
CA LEU A 188 1.26 -12.38 -20.38
C LEU A 188 1.27 -12.32 -21.91
N LYS A 189 0.10 -12.16 -22.52
CA LYS A 189 -0.02 -12.02 -23.98
C LYS A 189 0.75 -10.81 -24.50
N ASP A 190 0.63 -9.67 -23.81
CA ASP A 190 1.17 -8.41 -24.27
C ASP A 190 2.65 -8.23 -23.87
N TYR A 191 3.06 -8.75 -22.71
CA TYR A 191 4.37 -8.43 -22.11
C TYR A 191 5.20 -9.66 -21.70
N GLY A 192 4.64 -10.87 -21.71
CA GLY A 192 5.36 -12.07 -21.27
C GLY A 192 6.68 -12.32 -21.99
N SER A 193 6.74 -11.99 -23.29
CA SER A 193 7.95 -12.15 -24.11
C SER A 193 9.12 -11.24 -23.76
N LEU A 194 8.91 -10.22 -22.91
CA LEU A 194 9.98 -9.32 -22.45
C LEU A 194 10.87 -9.98 -21.40
N TYR A 195 10.38 -10.99 -20.70
CA TYR A 195 11.07 -11.65 -19.59
C TYR A 195 11.85 -12.87 -20.07
N GLN A 196 12.92 -13.22 -19.36
CA GLN A 196 13.79 -14.33 -19.74
C GLN A 196 13.07 -15.68 -19.70
N ASP A 197 12.19 -15.88 -18.71
CA ASP A 197 11.38 -17.08 -18.54
C ASP A 197 10.10 -16.71 -17.77
N VAL A 198 8.99 -17.38 -18.07
CA VAL A 198 7.71 -17.18 -17.41
C VAL A 198 7.06 -18.51 -17.11
N ARG A 199 6.87 -18.78 -15.83
CA ARG A 199 6.10 -19.92 -15.34
C ARG A 199 4.80 -19.42 -14.69
N VAL A 200 3.68 -20.01 -15.09
CA VAL A 200 2.36 -19.68 -14.55
C VAL A 200 1.74 -20.94 -13.95
N SER A 201 1.11 -20.75 -12.81
CA SER A 201 0.30 -21.75 -12.11
C SER A 201 -1.09 -21.14 -11.89
N GLY A 202 -2.11 -21.80 -12.40
CA GLY A 202 -3.50 -21.32 -12.35
C GLY A 202 -4.31 -21.94 -11.21
N PRO A 203 -5.60 -21.53 -11.10
CA PRO A 203 -6.50 -22.06 -10.06
C PRO A 203 -6.72 -23.57 -10.15
N GLU A 204 -6.56 -24.14 -11.35
CA GLU A 204 -6.72 -25.57 -11.62
C GLU A 204 -5.64 -26.46 -10.96
N GLU A 205 -4.51 -25.88 -10.56
CA GLU A 205 -3.45 -26.63 -9.87
C GLU A 205 -3.75 -26.85 -8.38
N GLU A 206 -4.80 -26.25 -7.83
CA GLU A 206 -5.27 -26.37 -6.44
C GLU A 206 -4.17 -26.24 -5.38
N MET A 207 -3.13 -25.42 -5.68
CA MET A 207 -2.01 -25.17 -4.76
C MET A 207 -2.42 -24.14 -3.71
N ASP A 208 -2.21 -24.47 -2.44
CA ASP A 208 -2.37 -23.50 -1.36
C ASP A 208 -1.22 -22.46 -1.31
N THR A 209 -1.37 -21.48 -0.42
CA THR A 209 -0.39 -20.42 -0.21
C THR A 209 1.00 -20.94 0.15
N ALA A 210 1.09 -21.92 1.05
CA ALA A 210 2.38 -22.46 1.50
C ALA A 210 3.08 -23.24 0.38
N ALA A 211 2.34 -24.10 -0.32
CA ALA A 211 2.86 -24.91 -1.42
C ALA A 211 3.36 -24.04 -2.58
N SER A 212 2.60 -23.02 -2.98
CA SER A 212 2.96 -22.13 -4.09
C SER A 212 4.21 -21.29 -3.76
N ARG A 213 4.33 -20.77 -2.54
CA ARG A 213 5.51 -20.00 -2.09
C ARG A 213 6.75 -20.89 -1.96
N ASN A 214 6.63 -22.09 -1.39
CA ASN A 214 7.71 -23.07 -1.30
C ASN A 214 8.19 -23.47 -2.71
N LEU A 215 7.27 -23.72 -3.64
CA LEU A 215 7.61 -24.05 -5.02
C LEU A 215 8.37 -22.92 -5.72
N ALA A 216 7.94 -21.67 -5.56
CA ALA A 216 8.61 -20.51 -6.16
C ALA A 216 10.05 -20.34 -5.65
N ILE A 217 10.25 -20.48 -4.33
CA ILE A 217 11.59 -20.47 -3.73
C ILE A 217 12.44 -21.63 -4.26
N ASP A 218 11.87 -22.81 -4.37
CA ASP A 218 12.58 -24.00 -4.86
C ASP A 218 13.00 -23.88 -6.33
N VAL A 219 12.21 -23.20 -7.15
CA VAL A 219 12.59 -22.87 -8.55
C VAL A 219 13.87 -22.02 -8.57
N CYS A 220 13.98 -20.96 -7.76
CA CYS A 220 15.21 -20.16 -7.67
C CYS A 220 16.37 -20.93 -7.03
N ARG A 221 16.09 -21.75 -6.01
CA ARG A 221 17.11 -22.57 -5.32
C ARG A 221 17.79 -23.53 -6.28
N LYS A 222 17.03 -24.18 -7.16
CA LYS A 222 17.52 -25.17 -8.16
C LYS A 222 18.15 -24.54 -9.39
N ASP A 223 17.83 -23.30 -9.69
CA ASP A 223 18.38 -22.57 -10.82
C ASP A 223 19.71 -21.92 -10.42
N GLU A 224 20.84 -22.50 -10.81
CA GLU A 224 22.19 -21.98 -10.52
C GLU A 224 22.39 -20.55 -11.02
N GLY A 225 21.67 -20.12 -12.06
CA GLY A 225 21.72 -18.76 -12.60
C GLY A 225 20.89 -17.74 -11.80
N CYS A 226 20.02 -18.19 -10.89
CA CYS A 226 19.22 -17.28 -10.05
C CYS A 226 20.09 -16.65 -8.96
N ASP A 227 20.23 -15.33 -8.96
CA ASP A 227 21.00 -14.58 -7.96
C ASP A 227 20.13 -14.12 -6.80
N TYR A 228 18.86 -13.77 -7.08
CA TYR A 228 17.91 -13.28 -6.10
C TYR A 228 16.50 -13.84 -6.36
N PHE A 229 15.75 -14.05 -5.27
CA PHE A 229 14.32 -14.30 -5.29
C PHE A 229 13.59 -13.07 -4.74
N PHE A 230 12.66 -12.52 -5.51
CA PHE A 230 11.84 -11.38 -5.12
C PHE A 230 10.37 -11.79 -5.02
N THR A 231 9.81 -11.79 -3.81
CA THR A 231 8.39 -12.03 -3.57
C THR A 231 7.60 -10.74 -3.77
N LEU A 232 6.43 -10.84 -4.41
CA LEU A 232 5.53 -9.71 -4.63
C LEU A 232 4.07 -10.19 -4.65
N ASP A 233 3.32 -9.88 -3.59
CA ASP A 233 1.89 -10.13 -3.56
C ASP A 233 1.15 -9.08 -4.39
N ILE A 234 0.05 -9.49 -5.02
CA ILE A 234 -0.74 -8.65 -5.93
C ILE A 234 -1.33 -7.40 -5.27
N GLU A 235 -1.50 -7.41 -3.96
CA GLU A 235 -2.00 -6.28 -3.17
C GLU A 235 -0.94 -5.17 -2.95
N VAL A 236 0.30 -5.38 -3.38
CA VAL A 236 1.39 -4.42 -3.23
C VAL A 236 1.50 -3.54 -4.47
N VAL A 237 1.16 -2.26 -4.34
CA VAL A 237 1.31 -1.25 -5.40
C VAL A 237 2.66 -0.56 -5.25
N LEU A 238 3.66 -0.95 -6.04
CA LEU A 238 4.98 -0.32 -6.06
C LEU A 238 4.92 1.01 -6.84
N LYS A 239 5.28 2.11 -6.16
CA LYS A 239 5.37 3.45 -6.78
C LYS A 239 6.79 3.82 -7.19
N ASN A 240 7.77 3.36 -6.45
CA ASN A 240 9.17 3.63 -6.76
C ASN A 240 9.66 2.63 -7.81
N GLU A 241 9.87 3.11 -9.02
CA GLU A 241 10.33 2.30 -10.14
C GLU A 241 11.71 1.67 -9.92
N ASN A 242 12.53 2.22 -9.01
CA ASN A 242 13.84 1.68 -8.66
C ASN A 242 13.82 0.71 -7.48
N THR A 243 12.65 0.29 -6.99
CA THR A 243 12.53 -0.57 -5.79
C THR A 243 13.47 -1.77 -5.85
N LEU A 244 13.44 -2.55 -6.93
CA LEU A 244 14.26 -3.76 -7.06
C LEU A 244 15.77 -3.44 -7.04
N LYS A 245 16.21 -2.39 -7.73
CA LYS A 245 17.60 -1.93 -7.71
C LYS A 245 18.04 -1.56 -6.30
N ILE A 246 17.26 -0.71 -5.62
CA ILE A 246 17.56 -0.25 -4.26
C ILE A 246 17.71 -1.44 -3.30
N LEU A 247 16.84 -2.43 -3.39
CA LEU A 247 16.91 -3.61 -2.52
C LEU A 247 18.15 -4.46 -2.79
N ILE A 248 18.53 -4.65 -4.05
CA ILE A 248 19.74 -5.39 -4.43
C ILE A 248 20.99 -4.63 -3.95
N GLU A 249 21.01 -3.29 -4.14
CA GLU A 249 22.11 -2.43 -3.74
C GLU A 249 22.35 -2.42 -2.22
N GLN A 250 21.33 -2.69 -1.40
CA GLN A 250 21.50 -2.88 0.05
C GLN A 250 22.40 -4.08 0.39
N ASN A 251 22.60 -5.00 -0.54
CA ASN A 251 23.50 -6.16 -0.39
C ASN A 251 23.23 -7.05 0.84
N LEU A 252 22.02 -7.04 1.36
CA LEU A 252 21.61 -7.83 2.52
C LEU A 252 21.11 -9.21 2.09
N PRO A 253 21.29 -10.26 2.90
CA PRO A 253 20.78 -11.60 2.61
C PRO A 253 19.26 -11.66 2.47
N PHE A 254 18.54 -10.89 3.33
CA PHE A 254 17.11 -10.71 3.34
C PHE A 254 16.78 -9.22 3.56
N VAL A 255 16.07 -8.60 2.64
CA VAL A 255 15.63 -7.21 2.80
C VAL A 255 14.26 -7.01 2.17
N ALA A 256 13.41 -6.21 2.83
CA ALA A 256 12.10 -5.82 2.34
C ALA A 256 11.99 -4.29 2.23
N PRO A 257 11.26 -3.78 1.25
CA PRO A 257 10.85 -2.39 1.27
C PRO A 257 9.73 -2.23 2.31
N MET A 258 9.72 -1.14 3.06
CA MET A 258 8.57 -0.83 3.90
C MET A 258 7.40 -0.39 3.02
N ILE A 259 6.31 -1.13 3.10
CA ILE A 259 5.05 -0.82 2.43
C ILE A 259 3.98 -0.61 3.48
N THR A 260 3.16 0.41 3.32
CA THR A 260 2.13 0.79 4.30
C THR A 260 0.75 0.86 3.65
N ARG A 261 -0.29 0.66 4.44
CA ARG A 261 -1.67 0.94 4.03
C ARG A 261 -1.94 2.44 4.20
N ALA A 262 -2.46 3.07 3.16
CA ALA A 262 -2.70 4.51 3.16
C ALA A 262 -3.62 4.94 4.33
N GLY A 263 -3.19 5.98 5.07
CA GLY A 263 -3.96 6.51 6.20
C GLY A 263 -4.11 5.57 7.40
N ARG A 264 -3.42 4.44 7.44
CA ARG A 264 -3.47 3.46 8.53
C ARG A 264 -2.07 3.20 9.11
N LEU A 265 -2.00 2.87 10.39
CA LEU A 265 -0.78 2.36 11.04
C LEU A 265 -0.66 0.84 10.79
N TRP A 266 -0.57 0.47 9.53
CA TRP A 266 -0.42 -0.90 9.07
C TRP A 266 0.68 -0.97 8.00
N SER A 267 1.55 -1.97 8.12
CA SER A 267 2.68 -2.18 7.21
C SER A 267 2.91 -3.67 6.97
N ASN A 268 3.82 -3.99 6.06
CA ASN A 268 4.25 -5.35 5.77
C ASN A 268 5.28 -5.91 6.77
N PHE A 269 5.51 -5.27 7.92
CA PHE A 269 6.41 -5.78 8.96
C PHE A 269 5.83 -5.59 10.36
N TRP A 270 6.34 -6.37 11.31
CA TRP A 270 6.16 -6.16 12.75
C TRP A 270 7.51 -6.07 13.43
N GLY A 271 7.67 -5.14 14.37
CA GLY A 271 8.96 -4.85 15.01
C GLY A 271 9.28 -5.71 16.23
N ALA A 272 8.31 -6.45 16.77
CA ALA A 272 8.46 -7.24 17.99
C ALA A 272 7.65 -8.54 17.95
N LEU A 273 7.85 -9.37 18.96
CA LEU A 273 7.04 -10.56 19.25
C LEU A 273 6.40 -10.42 20.63
N SER A 274 5.18 -10.94 20.78
CA SER A 274 4.53 -11.06 22.08
C SER A 274 5.11 -12.23 22.90
N ALA A 275 4.74 -12.30 24.17
CA ALA A 275 5.15 -13.41 25.05
C ALA A 275 4.67 -14.78 24.54
N GLU A 276 3.55 -14.81 23.85
CA GLU A 276 2.94 -16.00 23.26
C GLU A 276 3.54 -16.37 21.88
N GLY A 277 4.50 -15.57 21.38
CA GLY A 277 5.16 -15.79 20.09
C GLY A 277 4.46 -15.18 18.89
N TYR A 278 3.36 -14.44 19.08
CA TYR A 278 2.71 -13.68 18.01
C TYR A 278 3.44 -12.37 17.73
N TYR A 279 3.26 -11.84 16.54
CA TYR A 279 3.86 -10.58 16.14
C TYR A 279 3.20 -9.39 16.82
N ALA A 280 4.03 -8.44 17.24
CA ALA A 280 3.63 -7.25 17.97
C ALA A 280 4.33 -6.00 17.41
N ARG A 281 3.78 -4.84 17.72
CA ARG A 281 4.44 -3.56 17.43
C ARG A 281 5.56 -3.35 18.45
N SER A 282 6.74 -2.97 17.94
CA SER A 282 7.81 -2.43 18.78
C SER A 282 7.48 -0.99 19.20
N GLU A 283 8.18 -0.46 20.19
CA GLU A 283 7.99 0.94 20.64
C GLU A 283 8.25 1.96 19.55
N ASP A 284 9.19 1.68 18.64
CA ASP A 284 9.57 2.53 17.52
C ASP A 284 8.73 2.31 16.25
N TYR A 285 7.83 1.32 16.24
CA TYR A 285 7.03 0.95 15.06
C TYR A 285 6.30 2.13 14.44
N VAL A 286 5.65 2.95 15.26
CA VAL A 286 4.88 4.11 14.76
C VAL A 286 5.80 5.15 14.13
N ASP A 287 6.96 5.40 14.73
CA ASP A 287 7.94 6.35 14.21
C ASP A 287 8.54 5.90 12.88
N ILE A 288 8.80 4.59 12.74
CA ILE A 288 9.31 4.00 11.50
C ILE A 288 8.24 4.07 10.39
N VAL A 289 7.01 3.64 10.69
CA VAL A 289 5.91 3.63 9.72
C VAL A 289 5.53 5.04 9.25
N GLN A 290 5.62 6.03 10.13
CA GLN A 290 5.35 7.44 9.79
C GLN A 290 6.57 8.19 9.20
N GLY A 291 7.71 7.50 9.02
CA GLY A 291 8.91 8.10 8.46
C GLY A 291 9.64 9.09 9.39
N ARG A 292 9.30 9.10 10.69
CA ARG A 292 10.04 9.90 11.68
C ARG A 292 11.43 9.32 11.98
N ARG A 293 11.57 8.01 11.81
CA ARG A 293 12.85 7.31 11.82
C ARG A 293 13.04 6.60 10.49
N VAL A 294 14.08 6.95 9.80
CA VAL A 294 14.41 6.44 8.46
C VAL A 294 15.69 5.63 8.51
N GLY A 295 15.66 4.40 8.02
CA GLY A 295 16.82 3.51 8.10
C GLY A 295 16.55 2.11 7.54
N VAL A 296 17.42 1.18 7.92
CA VAL A 296 17.30 -0.26 7.67
C VAL A 296 17.19 -0.96 9.02
N TRP A 297 16.07 -1.62 9.25
CA TRP A 297 15.64 -2.12 10.55
C TRP A 297 15.60 -3.63 10.59
N ASN A 298 16.26 -4.25 11.56
CA ASN A 298 16.09 -5.68 11.82
C ASN A 298 14.74 -5.91 12.48
N VAL A 299 13.93 -6.80 11.90
CA VAL A 299 12.57 -7.07 12.34
C VAL A 299 12.31 -8.58 12.39
N PRO A 300 11.43 -9.07 13.28
CA PRO A 300 11.13 -10.49 13.39
C PRO A 300 10.11 -11.01 12.37
N TYR A 301 9.42 -10.12 11.64
CA TYR A 301 8.37 -10.47 10.69
C TYR A 301 8.31 -9.52 9.51
N VAL A 302 8.18 -10.10 8.33
CA VAL A 302 7.96 -9.41 7.06
C VAL A 302 7.00 -10.25 6.21
N SER A 303 6.09 -9.61 5.49
CA SER A 303 5.16 -10.26 4.54
C SER A 303 5.08 -9.52 3.21
N SER A 304 4.40 -10.11 2.26
CA SER A 304 3.92 -9.56 0.99
C SER A 304 4.99 -9.14 -0.02
N VAL A 305 6.10 -8.53 0.40
CA VAL A 305 7.17 -8.13 -0.52
C VAL A 305 8.53 -8.14 0.18
N TYR A 306 9.47 -8.90 -0.36
CA TYR A 306 10.86 -8.98 0.12
C TYR A 306 11.78 -9.60 -0.93
N LEU A 307 13.07 -9.33 -0.78
CA LEU A 307 14.16 -9.84 -1.61
C LEU A 307 15.04 -10.78 -0.78
N LEU A 308 15.35 -11.95 -1.33
CA LEU A 308 16.26 -12.96 -0.77
C LEU A 308 17.44 -13.17 -1.72
N LYS A 309 18.66 -13.25 -1.18
CA LYS A 309 19.78 -13.77 -1.95
C LYS A 309 19.60 -15.27 -2.20
N ALA A 310 19.78 -15.71 -3.42
CA ALA A 310 19.68 -17.13 -3.77
C ALA A 310 20.79 -17.97 -3.10
N SER A 311 21.94 -17.36 -2.79
CA SER A 311 22.99 -18.02 -1.98
C SER A 311 22.46 -18.45 -0.61
N LEU A 312 21.64 -17.61 0.04
CA LEU A 312 21.00 -17.93 1.31
C LEU A 312 20.06 -19.15 1.19
N LEU A 313 19.31 -19.24 0.09
CA LEU A 313 18.41 -20.37 -0.20
C LEU A 313 19.18 -21.70 -0.38
N ARG A 314 20.44 -21.62 -0.81
CA ARG A 314 21.28 -22.79 -1.08
C ARG A 314 22.17 -23.18 0.10
N SER A 315 22.38 -22.30 1.09
CA SER A 315 23.22 -22.53 2.27
C SER A 315 22.42 -22.75 3.54
N GLU A 316 21.76 -21.72 4.04
CA GLU A 316 21.08 -21.75 5.35
C GLU A 316 19.61 -22.17 5.26
N LEU A 317 18.92 -21.86 4.12
CA LEU A 317 17.51 -22.13 3.94
C LEU A 317 17.27 -23.30 2.95
N THR A 318 17.85 -24.44 3.25
CA THR A 318 17.79 -25.62 2.39
C THR A 318 16.51 -26.42 2.53
N ASP A 319 15.75 -26.24 3.61
CA ASP A 319 14.48 -26.91 3.83
C ASP A 319 13.45 -26.49 2.76
N PHE A 320 12.73 -27.48 2.23
CA PHE A 320 11.69 -27.24 1.22
C PHE A 320 10.45 -26.55 1.84
N ASP A 321 10.11 -26.90 3.07
CA ASP A 321 8.84 -26.51 3.70
C ASP A 321 8.97 -25.29 4.62
N LEU A 322 9.48 -24.19 4.07
CA LEU A 322 9.67 -22.95 4.87
C LEU A 322 8.37 -22.30 5.31
N PHE A 323 7.28 -22.47 4.55
CA PHE A 323 5.97 -21.85 4.81
C PHE A 323 4.98 -22.77 5.53
N ASN A 324 5.34 -24.00 5.80
CA ASN A 324 4.43 -24.96 6.46
C ASN A 324 4.57 -24.93 7.98
N SER A 325 3.42 -24.96 8.66
CA SER A 325 3.32 -25.11 10.11
C SER A 325 1.93 -25.64 10.47
N ASP A 326 1.84 -26.44 11.54
CA ASP A 326 0.58 -26.94 12.07
C ASP A 326 -0.25 -25.86 12.82
N ILE A 327 0.38 -24.75 13.22
CA ILE A 327 -0.20 -23.74 14.12
C ILE A 327 -0.08 -22.30 13.61
N LEU A 328 0.86 -22.02 12.72
CA LEU A 328 1.14 -20.66 12.22
C LEU A 328 0.64 -20.53 10.80
N ASP A 329 0.15 -19.34 10.44
CA ASP A 329 -0.11 -19.03 9.03
C ASP A 329 1.21 -19.06 8.22
N PRO A 330 1.13 -19.16 6.88
CA PRO A 330 2.32 -19.35 6.04
C PRO A 330 3.39 -18.27 6.22
N ASP A 331 3.03 -16.98 6.32
CA ASP A 331 4.01 -15.90 6.49
C ASP A 331 4.64 -15.92 7.89
N MET A 332 3.85 -16.27 8.91
CA MET A 332 4.37 -16.49 10.26
C MET A 332 5.31 -17.68 10.32
N ALA A 333 4.95 -18.79 9.68
CA ALA A 333 5.78 -19.99 9.60
C ALA A 333 7.12 -19.69 8.93
N PHE A 334 7.08 -19.00 7.79
CA PHE A 334 8.26 -18.57 7.06
C PHE A 334 9.20 -17.72 7.92
N CYS A 335 8.70 -16.65 8.53
CA CYS A 335 9.51 -15.78 9.37
C CYS A 335 10.06 -16.49 10.61
N HIS A 336 9.28 -17.40 11.19
CA HIS A 336 9.74 -18.25 12.30
C HIS A 336 10.90 -19.15 11.87
N ASN A 337 10.76 -19.83 10.73
CA ASN A 337 11.77 -20.74 10.20
C ASN A 337 13.06 -20.00 9.79
N ILE A 338 12.95 -18.83 9.16
CA ILE A 338 14.09 -17.94 8.84
C ILE A 338 14.88 -17.59 10.11
N ARG A 339 14.19 -17.14 11.17
CA ARG A 339 14.85 -16.78 12.43
C ARG A 339 15.46 -17.99 13.15
N LYS A 340 14.83 -19.16 13.06
CA LYS A 340 15.35 -20.41 13.63
C LYS A 340 16.69 -20.78 13.00
N GLN A 341 16.90 -20.47 11.74
CA GLN A 341 18.18 -20.67 11.04
C GLN A 341 19.20 -19.54 11.32
N GLY A 342 18.88 -18.58 12.21
CA GLY A 342 19.78 -17.50 12.56
C GLY A 342 19.89 -16.38 11.53
N VAL A 343 18.99 -16.34 10.55
CA VAL A 343 18.97 -15.32 9.50
C VAL A 343 18.22 -14.08 9.97
N PHE A 344 18.85 -12.92 9.84
CA PHE A 344 18.22 -11.63 10.13
C PHE A 344 17.41 -11.15 8.95
N MET A 345 16.20 -10.68 9.24
CA MET A 345 15.31 -10.03 8.27
C MET A 345 15.35 -8.53 8.46
N PHE A 346 15.51 -7.80 7.37
CA PHE A 346 15.56 -6.34 7.41
C PHE A 346 14.42 -5.73 6.62
N VAL A 347 13.91 -4.59 7.13
CA VAL A 347 12.99 -3.72 6.40
C VAL A 347 13.64 -2.35 6.22
N THR A 348 13.55 -1.78 5.02
CA THR A 348 14.07 -0.45 4.72
C THR A 348 12.93 0.54 4.47
N ASN A 349 13.00 1.70 5.11
CA ASN A 349 12.15 2.85 4.83
C ASN A 349 12.97 4.07 4.38
N MET A 350 14.18 3.83 3.85
CA MET A 350 15.07 4.88 3.30
C MET A 350 14.43 5.65 2.13
N GLN A 351 13.47 5.02 1.46
CA GLN A 351 12.68 5.58 0.38
C GLN A 351 11.20 5.25 0.60
N THR A 352 10.32 5.99 -0.05
CA THR A 352 8.92 5.58 -0.19
C THR A 352 8.82 4.61 -1.36
N PHE A 353 8.43 3.36 -1.10
CA PHE A 353 8.41 2.31 -2.11
C PHE A 353 7.03 2.09 -2.72
N GLY A 354 5.97 2.24 -1.93
CA GLY A 354 4.61 2.00 -2.39
C GLY A 354 3.63 1.85 -1.23
N ARG A 355 2.53 1.15 -1.49
CA ARG A 355 1.47 0.90 -0.50
C ARG A 355 0.82 -0.47 -0.67
N ILE A 356 0.06 -0.90 0.33
CA ILE A 356 -0.77 -2.10 0.30
C ILE A 356 -2.21 -1.66 0.08
N VAL A 357 -2.90 -2.24 -0.92
CA VAL A 357 -4.34 -2.09 -1.09
C VAL A 357 -5.09 -3.05 -0.17
N SER A 358 -6.22 -2.59 0.35
CA SER A 358 -7.10 -3.44 1.16
C SER A 358 -7.96 -4.33 0.28
N THR A 359 -8.05 -5.58 0.66
CA THR A 359 -8.90 -6.57 -0.01
C THR A 359 -10.13 -6.97 0.82
N GLU A 360 -10.26 -6.43 2.06
CA GLU A 360 -11.23 -6.89 3.06
C GLU A 360 -12.70 -6.78 2.61
N THR A 361 -13.03 -5.73 1.84
CA THR A 361 -14.41 -5.47 1.38
C THR A 361 -14.57 -5.60 -0.13
N TYR A 362 -13.53 -6.08 -0.83
CA TYR A 362 -13.57 -6.20 -2.27
C TYR A 362 -14.56 -7.28 -2.71
N GLN A 363 -15.47 -6.91 -3.59
CA GLN A 363 -16.48 -7.80 -4.17
C GLN A 363 -16.25 -7.91 -5.67
N THR A 364 -16.68 -9.02 -6.26
CA THR A 364 -16.52 -9.33 -7.70
C THR A 364 -17.86 -9.41 -8.42
N SER A 365 -18.87 -8.71 -7.91
CA SER A 365 -20.26 -8.78 -8.40
C SER A 365 -20.58 -7.77 -9.51
N HIS A 366 -19.65 -6.84 -9.78
CA HIS A 366 -19.80 -5.80 -10.80
C HIS A 366 -18.82 -6.02 -11.97
N LEU A 367 -19.02 -5.31 -13.05
CA LEU A 367 -18.08 -5.33 -14.19
C LEU A 367 -16.76 -4.65 -13.81
N HIS A 368 -16.85 -3.48 -13.15
CA HIS A 368 -15.70 -2.67 -12.72
C HIS A 368 -15.68 -2.48 -11.20
N ASN A 369 -15.41 -3.55 -10.47
CA ASN A 369 -15.49 -3.60 -9.02
C ASN A 369 -14.63 -2.53 -8.30
N ASP A 370 -13.57 -2.04 -8.93
CA ASP A 370 -12.68 -1.00 -8.39
C ASP A 370 -13.40 0.34 -8.14
N LEU A 371 -14.51 0.64 -8.84
CA LEU A 371 -15.32 1.84 -8.59
C LEU A 371 -15.85 1.91 -7.16
N TRP A 372 -16.15 0.77 -6.54
CA TRP A 372 -16.67 0.67 -5.16
C TRP A 372 -15.59 0.79 -4.07
N GLN A 373 -14.33 1.05 -4.46
CA GLN A 373 -13.20 1.04 -3.51
C GLN A 373 -12.87 2.42 -2.90
N ILE A 374 -13.69 3.43 -3.12
CA ILE A 374 -13.45 4.80 -2.61
C ILE A 374 -13.34 4.89 -1.07
N PHE A 375 -13.99 3.98 -0.33
CA PHE A 375 -13.94 3.95 1.14
C PHE A 375 -12.71 3.23 1.66
N GLU A 376 -12.39 2.07 1.11
CA GLU A 376 -11.33 1.22 1.61
C GLU A 376 -9.95 1.57 1.04
N ASN A 377 -9.91 1.98 -0.21
CA ASN A 377 -8.69 2.31 -0.93
C ASN A 377 -8.76 3.72 -1.57
N PRO A 378 -9.02 4.78 -0.79
CA PRO A 378 -9.31 6.11 -1.33
C PRO A 378 -8.16 6.69 -2.17
N VAL A 379 -6.92 6.39 -1.81
CA VAL A 379 -5.74 6.91 -2.54
C VAL A 379 -5.59 6.24 -3.91
N ASP A 380 -5.79 4.92 -3.99
CA ASP A 380 -5.75 4.16 -5.25
C ASP A 380 -6.93 4.52 -6.13
N TRP A 381 -8.10 4.68 -5.51
CA TRP A 381 -9.30 5.15 -6.18
C TRP A 381 -9.11 6.54 -6.79
N GLN A 382 -8.57 7.49 -6.03
CA GLN A 382 -8.27 8.84 -6.51
C GLN A 382 -7.28 8.82 -7.68
N GLU A 383 -6.18 8.08 -7.57
CA GLU A 383 -5.17 7.99 -8.63
C GLU A 383 -5.70 7.38 -9.94
N ARG A 384 -6.68 6.49 -9.85
CA ARG A 384 -7.26 5.86 -11.03
C ARG A 384 -8.40 6.67 -11.64
N TYR A 385 -9.27 7.25 -10.81
CA TYR A 385 -10.56 7.77 -11.25
C TYR A 385 -10.69 9.30 -11.24
N ILE A 386 -9.89 10.01 -10.47
CA ILE A 386 -9.89 11.48 -10.46
C ILE A 386 -8.91 11.98 -11.51
N HIS A 387 -9.31 13.03 -12.22
CA HIS A 387 -8.50 13.67 -13.26
C HIS A 387 -7.18 14.20 -12.68
N GLU A 388 -6.06 13.99 -13.35
CA GLU A 388 -4.71 14.38 -12.89
C GLU A 388 -4.61 15.88 -12.55
N ASN A 389 -5.36 16.72 -13.26
CA ASN A 389 -5.39 18.16 -13.06
C ASN A 389 -6.36 18.63 -11.96
N TYR A 390 -7.04 17.74 -11.26
CA TYR A 390 -8.00 18.10 -10.21
C TYR A 390 -7.39 19.03 -9.14
N THR A 391 -6.15 18.77 -8.71
CA THR A 391 -5.47 19.59 -7.69
C THR A 391 -5.24 21.04 -8.13
N TYR A 392 -5.13 21.30 -9.44
CA TYR A 392 -4.97 22.66 -9.98
C TYR A 392 -6.26 23.50 -9.90
N ILE A 393 -7.43 22.87 -9.78
CA ILE A 393 -8.72 23.56 -9.61
C ILE A 393 -8.69 24.36 -8.30
N MET A 394 -8.12 23.78 -7.24
CA MET A 394 -8.01 24.45 -5.94
C MET A 394 -7.01 25.62 -5.95
N SER A 395 -6.12 25.70 -6.94
CA SER A 395 -5.10 26.75 -7.10
C SER A 395 -5.44 27.86 -8.12
N ASP A 396 -6.71 28.03 -8.49
CA ASP A 396 -7.27 29.07 -9.39
C ASP A 396 -6.87 29.00 -10.87
N LYS A 397 -6.29 27.92 -11.34
CA LYS A 397 -5.72 27.89 -12.70
C LYS A 397 -6.55 27.18 -13.78
N LEU A 398 -7.60 26.44 -13.41
CA LEU A 398 -8.31 25.58 -14.37
C LEU A 398 -9.84 25.62 -14.28
N ILE A 399 -10.42 26.71 -13.76
CA ILE A 399 -11.87 26.86 -13.76
C ILE A 399 -12.26 27.81 -14.88
N GLU A 400 -13.01 27.30 -15.83
CA GLU A 400 -13.62 28.10 -16.88
C GLU A 400 -15.01 28.55 -16.43
N THR A 401 -15.41 29.75 -16.79
CA THR A 401 -16.74 30.31 -16.53
C THR A 401 -17.41 30.65 -17.87
N PRO A 402 -17.93 29.62 -18.58
CA PRO A 402 -18.45 29.79 -19.93
C PRO A 402 -19.74 30.64 -20.01
N CYS A 403 -20.55 30.61 -18.92
CA CYS A 403 -21.76 31.39 -18.76
C CYS A 403 -21.79 32.00 -17.36
N PRO A 404 -22.63 33.03 -17.09
CA PRO A 404 -22.74 33.61 -15.76
C PRO A 404 -23.06 32.56 -14.71
N ASP A 405 -22.27 32.52 -13.62
CA ASP A 405 -22.36 31.58 -12.49
C ASP A 405 -22.34 30.08 -12.89
N VAL A 406 -21.84 29.78 -14.08
CA VAL A 406 -21.62 28.41 -14.56
C VAL A 406 -20.13 28.12 -14.57
N TYR A 407 -19.72 27.10 -13.85
CA TYR A 407 -18.31 26.72 -13.70
C TYR A 407 -18.04 25.40 -14.39
N TRP A 408 -16.91 25.33 -15.10
CA TRP A 408 -16.52 24.17 -15.89
C TRP A 408 -15.08 23.77 -15.58
N PHE A 409 -14.88 22.50 -15.17
CA PHE A 409 -13.61 22.00 -14.66
C PHE A 409 -13.49 20.47 -14.80
N PRO A 410 -12.24 19.94 -14.89
CA PRO A 410 -12.00 18.50 -14.97
C PRO A 410 -12.22 17.84 -13.62
N ILE A 411 -12.90 16.68 -13.56
CA ILE A 411 -13.14 15.92 -12.34
C ILE A 411 -12.78 14.44 -12.47
N PHE A 412 -13.20 13.78 -13.53
CA PHE A 412 -12.94 12.35 -13.74
C PHE A 412 -11.85 12.11 -14.79
N SER A 413 -11.08 11.03 -14.57
CA SER A 413 -10.23 10.44 -15.60
C SER A 413 -11.09 9.83 -16.70
N ASP A 414 -10.49 9.59 -17.88
CA ASP A 414 -11.17 8.88 -18.97
C ASP A 414 -11.62 7.48 -18.53
N VAL A 415 -10.79 6.79 -17.73
CA VAL A 415 -11.09 5.45 -17.18
C VAL A 415 -12.32 5.48 -16.28
N ALA A 416 -12.50 6.52 -15.43
CA ALA A 416 -13.70 6.65 -14.61
C ALA A 416 -14.96 6.76 -15.47
N CYS A 417 -14.90 7.59 -16.50
CA CYS A 417 -16.01 7.81 -17.41
C CYS A 417 -16.39 6.52 -18.15
N ASP A 418 -15.41 5.80 -18.68
CA ASP A 418 -15.63 4.55 -19.42
C ASP A 418 -16.24 3.48 -18.49
N HIS A 419 -15.67 3.27 -17.31
CA HIS A 419 -16.17 2.30 -16.35
C HIS A 419 -17.60 2.61 -15.88
N ILE A 420 -17.94 3.89 -15.64
CA ILE A 420 -19.31 4.29 -15.27
C ILE A 420 -20.28 3.99 -16.40
N VAL A 421 -19.95 4.33 -17.65
CA VAL A 421 -20.80 4.05 -18.80
C VAL A 421 -20.98 2.55 -19.00
N GLU A 422 -19.90 1.78 -18.93
CA GLU A 422 -19.93 0.33 -19.10
C GLU A 422 -20.75 -0.36 -18.00
N GLU A 423 -20.68 0.10 -16.74
CA GLU A 423 -21.55 -0.39 -15.66
C GLU A 423 -23.04 -0.09 -15.93
N MET A 424 -23.36 1.12 -16.41
CA MET A 424 -24.73 1.48 -16.74
C MET A 424 -25.29 0.64 -17.90
N GLU A 425 -24.50 0.44 -18.96
CA GLU A 425 -24.89 -0.41 -20.08
C GLU A 425 -24.97 -1.88 -19.71
N HIS A 426 -24.08 -2.36 -18.84
CA HIS A 426 -24.13 -3.73 -18.29
C HIS A 426 -25.40 -3.97 -17.48
N PHE A 427 -25.79 -3.02 -16.65
CA PHE A 427 -27.07 -3.06 -15.92
C PHE A 427 -28.27 -3.02 -16.89
N GLY A 428 -28.23 -2.19 -17.91
CA GLY A 428 -29.11 -2.17 -19.07
C GLY A 428 -30.59 -1.85 -18.82
N LYS A 429 -30.99 -1.56 -17.57
CA LYS A 429 -32.40 -1.25 -17.23
C LYS A 429 -32.65 0.24 -17.26
N TRP A 430 -32.49 0.83 -18.44
CA TRP A 430 -32.78 2.23 -18.70
C TRP A 430 -34.26 2.56 -18.49
N SER A 431 -34.57 3.74 -17.93
CA SER A 431 -35.94 4.21 -17.79
C SER A 431 -36.56 4.45 -19.17
N GLY A 432 -37.89 4.31 -19.26
CA GLY A 432 -38.60 4.44 -20.53
C GLY A 432 -38.90 5.90 -20.95
N GLY A 433 -38.29 6.90 -20.32
CA GLY A 433 -38.55 8.32 -20.64
C GLY A 433 -39.94 8.83 -20.24
N GLY A 434 -40.71 8.02 -19.54
CA GLY A 434 -42.10 8.37 -19.15
C GLY A 434 -42.35 8.35 -17.63
N ASN A 435 -41.30 8.16 -16.85
CA ASN A 435 -41.42 8.01 -15.39
C ASN A 435 -41.58 9.37 -14.70
N THR A 436 -42.72 9.51 -14.00
CA THR A 436 -42.88 10.58 -13.00
C THR A 436 -42.12 10.15 -11.75
N ASP A 437 -41.03 10.80 -11.41
CA ASP A 437 -40.33 10.50 -10.16
C ASP A 437 -41.17 10.96 -8.97
N VAL A 438 -41.77 10.01 -8.26
CA VAL A 438 -42.61 10.26 -7.08
C VAL A 438 -41.87 10.88 -5.90
N ARG A 439 -40.51 10.90 -5.96
CA ARG A 439 -39.65 11.54 -4.94
C ARG A 439 -39.61 13.05 -5.11
N ILE A 440 -39.89 13.59 -6.30
CA ILE A 440 -39.94 15.00 -6.59
C ILE A 440 -41.36 15.51 -6.25
N GLN A 441 -41.55 15.93 -5.00
CA GLN A 441 -42.79 16.55 -4.56
C GLN A 441 -42.64 18.08 -4.61
N GLY A 442 -43.66 18.78 -5.14
CA GLY A 442 -43.73 20.22 -4.96
C GLY A 442 -43.62 21.11 -6.17
N GLY A 443 -44.17 20.70 -7.32
CA GLY A 443 -44.40 21.62 -8.44
C GLY A 443 -43.21 21.93 -9.32
N TYR A 444 -42.21 21.07 -9.31
CA TYR A 444 -41.12 21.10 -10.30
C TYR A 444 -41.59 20.52 -11.63
N GLU A 445 -41.11 21.13 -12.71
CA GLU A 445 -41.35 20.60 -14.06
C GLU A 445 -40.70 19.19 -14.12
N ASN A 446 -41.52 18.19 -14.26
CA ASN A 446 -41.05 16.82 -14.43
C ASN A 446 -40.65 16.66 -15.91
N VAL A 447 -39.35 16.78 -16.18
CA VAL A 447 -38.82 16.58 -17.51
C VAL A 447 -38.34 15.15 -17.64
N PRO A 448 -38.99 14.31 -18.46
CA PRO A 448 -38.63 12.90 -18.51
C PRO A 448 -37.24 12.72 -19.13
N THR A 449 -36.47 11.84 -18.53
CA THR A 449 -35.13 11.42 -18.99
C THR A 449 -35.08 9.92 -19.18
N ILE A 450 -34.24 9.44 -20.08
CA ILE A 450 -33.84 8.03 -20.15
C ILE A 450 -32.58 7.89 -19.30
N ASP A 451 -32.76 7.31 -18.14
CA ASP A 451 -31.73 7.31 -17.08
C ASP A 451 -31.64 5.97 -16.32
N ILE A 452 -30.52 5.82 -15.59
CA ILE A 452 -30.30 4.84 -14.54
C ILE A 452 -29.80 5.59 -13.31
N HIS A 453 -30.44 5.38 -12.17
CA HIS A 453 -30.03 5.98 -10.91
C HIS A 453 -28.89 5.20 -10.23
N MET A 454 -27.99 5.89 -9.52
CA MET A 454 -26.85 5.30 -8.83
C MET A 454 -27.26 4.24 -7.78
N ASN A 455 -28.42 4.41 -7.15
CA ASN A 455 -28.97 3.43 -6.19
C ASN A 455 -29.41 2.13 -6.84
N GLN A 456 -29.76 2.13 -8.15
CA GLN A 456 -30.18 0.93 -8.86
C GLN A 456 -29.02 -0.05 -9.10
N ILE A 457 -27.81 0.47 -9.17
CA ILE A 457 -26.58 -0.31 -9.32
C ILE A 457 -25.79 -0.43 -7.99
N ASN A 458 -26.41 -0.06 -6.86
CA ASN A 458 -25.79 -0.04 -5.51
C ASN A 458 -24.54 0.86 -5.40
N PHE A 459 -24.47 1.94 -6.20
CA PHE A 459 -23.32 2.87 -6.22
C PHE A 459 -23.60 4.21 -5.53
N GLU A 460 -24.75 4.36 -4.87
CA GLU A 460 -25.18 5.63 -4.27
C GLU A 460 -24.27 6.11 -3.13
N LYS A 461 -23.78 5.21 -2.28
CA LYS A 461 -22.90 5.55 -1.15
C LYS A 461 -21.54 6.04 -1.62
N GLU A 462 -20.97 5.36 -2.58
CA GLU A 462 -19.69 5.69 -3.19
C GLU A 462 -19.78 7.01 -3.94
N TRP A 463 -20.89 7.24 -4.65
CA TRP A 463 -21.16 8.50 -5.33
C TRP A 463 -21.30 9.67 -4.36
N HIS A 464 -22.03 9.50 -3.24
CA HIS A 464 -22.12 10.51 -2.17
C HIS A 464 -20.73 10.83 -1.57
N LYS A 465 -19.92 9.80 -1.34
CA LYS A 465 -18.53 9.97 -0.88
C LYS A 465 -17.72 10.78 -1.88
N PHE A 466 -17.83 10.47 -3.17
CA PHE A 466 -17.19 11.24 -4.23
C PHE A 466 -17.64 12.71 -4.23
N LEU A 467 -18.94 12.98 -4.17
CA LEU A 467 -19.46 14.34 -4.12
C LEU A 467 -18.95 15.12 -2.90
N LEU A 468 -18.92 14.48 -1.74
CA LEU A 468 -18.46 15.11 -0.50
C LEU A 468 -16.96 15.43 -0.53
N GLU A 469 -16.13 14.55 -1.07
CA GLU A 469 -14.67 14.73 -1.04
C GLU A 469 -14.13 15.57 -2.20
N TYR A 470 -14.78 15.54 -3.36
CA TYR A 470 -14.26 16.17 -4.57
C TYR A 470 -15.12 17.32 -5.11
N ILE A 471 -16.43 17.31 -4.91
CA ILE A 471 -17.33 18.36 -5.40
C ILE A 471 -17.59 19.43 -4.33
N ALA A 472 -17.84 19.04 -3.07
CA ALA A 472 -18.14 20.00 -2.00
C ALA A 472 -17.04 21.08 -1.83
N PRO A 473 -15.73 20.75 -1.82
CA PRO A 473 -14.69 21.78 -1.71
C PRO A 473 -14.70 22.78 -2.86
N ILE A 474 -15.05 22.34 -4.09
CA ILE A 474 -15.16 23.22 -5.25
C ILE A 474 -16.41 24.08 -5.14
N THR A 475 -17.53 23.52 -4.69
CA THR A 475 -18.77 24.29 -4.46
C THR A 475 -18.56 25.41 -3.47
N GLU A 476 -17.90 25.15 -2.33
CA GLU A 476 -17.58 26.17 -1.33
C GLU A 476 -16.68 27.28 -1.88
N LYS A 477 -15.74 26.91 -2.75
CA LYS A 477 -14.86 27.86 -3.43
C LYS A 477 -15.58 28.75 -4.44
N MET A 478 -16.45 28.13 -5.27
CA MET A 478 -17.13 28.83 -6.38
C MET A 478 -18.32 29.67 -5.94
N TYR A 479 -19.02 29.20 -4.92
CA TYR A 479 -20.19 29.89 -4.35
C TYR A 479 -19.96 30.23 -2.87
N PRO A 480 -19.10 31.24 -2.55
CA PRO A 480 -18.74 31.58 -1.18
C PRO A 480 -19.94 31.86 -0.31
N GLY A 481 -19.97 31.24 0.86
CA GLY A 481 -21.09 31.36 1.80
C GLY A 481 -22.11 30.21 1.74
N TYR A 482 -21.96 29.31 0.77
CA TYR A 482 -22.74 28.08 0.70
C TYR A 482 -21.88 26.91 1.16
N TYR A 483 -22.15 26.43 2.37
CA TYR A 483 -21.52 25.22 2.89
C TYR A 483 -22.44 24.05 2.60
N THR A 484 -22.03 23.19 1.68
CA THR A 484 -22.80 22.02 1.32
C THR A 484 -22.32 20.77 2.05
N LYS A 485 -23.26 19.97 2.55
CA LYS A 485 -23.02 18.59 2.95
C LYS A 485 -23.17 17.64 1.78
N CYS A 486 -23.40 18.16 0.59
CA CYS A 486 -23.72 17.40 -0.62
C CYS A 486 -24.90 16.45 -0.38
N ALA A 487 -25.96 16.92 0.27
CA ALA A 487 -27.20 16.18 0.30
C ALA A 487 -27.76 16.09 -1.12
N THR A 488 -27.76 14.88 -1.67
CA THR A 488 -28.18 14.68 -3.07
C THR A 488 -29.36 13.73 -3.10
N PRO A 489 -30.57 14.25 -3.31
CA PRO A 489 -31.76 13.42 -3.44
C PRO A 489 -31.76 12.59 -4.74
N LEU A 490 -31.07 13.05 -5.76
CA LEU A 490 -31.03 12.44 -7.08
C LEU A 490 -29.62 12.40 -7.66
N ASN A 491 -29.17 11.19 -8.03
CA ASN A 491 -27.91 10.92 -8.72
C ASN A 491 -28.18 9.88 -9.80
N PHE A 492 -27.98 10.22 -11.05
CA PHE A 492 -28.33 9.36 -12.17
C PHE A 492 -27.44 9.62 -13.39
N VAL A 493 -27.37 8.65 -14.29
CA VAL A 493 -26.76 8.80 -15.61
C VAL A 493 -27.87 8.88 -16.65
N VAL A 494 -27.82 9.90 -17.50
CA VAL A 494 -28.75 10.11 -18.62
C VAL A 494 -28.08 9.64 -19.90
N ARG A 495 -28.90 9.01 -20.76
CA ARG A 495 -28.51 8.57 -22.08
C ARG A 495 -29.33 9.33 -23.14
N TYR A 496 -28.64 10.01 -24.06
CA TYR A 496 -29.27 10.67 -25.21
C TYR A 496 -28.93 9.95 -26.50
N LYS A 497 -29.97 9.64 -27.28
CA LYS A 497 -29.88 9.05 -28.62
C LYS A 497 -30.85 9.73 -29.57
N PRO A 498 -30.50 9.88 -30.86
CA PRO A 498 -31.38 10.50 -31.85
C PRO A 498 -32.75 9.84 -32.02
N ASP A 499 -32.81 8.52 -31.84
CA ASP A 499 -33.99 7.68 -32.04
C ASP A 499 -34.76 7.37 -30.74
N GLU A 500 -34.22 7.75 -29.57
CA GLU A 500 -34.88 7.55 -28.27
C GLU A 500 -35.26 8.91 -27.66
N GLN A 501 -34.29 9.56 -27.02
CA GLN A 501 -34.39 10.90 -26.42
C GLN A 501 -33.22 11.76 -26.91
N PRO A 502 -33.40 12.58 -27.96
CA PRO A 502 -32.29 13.36 -28.51
C PRO A 502 -31.93 14.60 -27.70
N LEU A 503 -32.88 15.18 -26.96
CA LEU A 503 -32.74 16.45 -26.26
C LEU A 503 -33.45 16.43 -24.92
N LEU A 504 -33.24 17.48 -24.13
CA LEU A 504 -33.98 17.74 -22.90
C LEU A 504 -34.67 19.08 -22.98
N ALA A 505 -35.99 19.09 -22.76
CA ALA A 505 -36.81 20.31 -22.85
C ALA A 505 -36.35 21.38 -21.83
N PRO A 506 -36.58 22.69 -22.10
CA PRO A 506 -36.24 23.76 -21.19
C PRO A 506 -36.88 23.57 -19.81
N HIS A 507 -36.09 23.70 -18.73
CA HIS A 507 -36.53 23.49 -17.35
C HIS A 507 -35.61 24.20 -16.35
N HIS A 508 -36.03 24.23 -15.07
CA HIS A 508 -35.17 24.49 -13.93
C HIS A 508 -34.95 23.18 -13.19
N ASP A 509 -33.76 22.98 -12.66
CA ASP A 509 -33.48 21.85 -11.77
C ASP A 509 -34.04 22.08 -10.38
N ALA A 510 -34.43 20.99 -9.72
CA ALA A 510 -34.97 21.01 -8.35
C ALA A 510 -33.89 21.18 -7.26
N SER A 511 -32.64 21.37 -7.64
CA SER A 511 -31.46 21.46 -6.77
C SER A 511 -31.07 22.89 -6.42
N THR A 512 -30.26 23.07 -5.39
CA THR A 512 -29.53 24.32 -5.15
C THR A 512 -28.42 24.48 -6.18
N PHE A 513 -27.65 23.42 -6.43
CA PHE A 513 -26.65 23.32 -7.48
C PHE A 513 -26.86 22.04 -8.26
N THR A 514 -26.60 22.08 -9.56
CA THR A 514 -26.55 20.90 -10.41
C THR A 514 -25.12 20.66 -10.85
N VAL A 515 -24.73 19.41 -10.79
CA VAL A 515 -23.43 18.89 -11.25
C VAL A 515 -23.69 17.98 -12.44
N ASN A 516 -23.20 18.36 -13.60
CA ASN A 516 -23.32 17.61 -14.87
C ASN A 516 -21.94 17.19 -15.34
N ILE A 517 -21.64 15.90 -15.33
CA ILE A 517 -20.33 15.34 -15.73
C ILE A 517 -20.49 14.68 -17.10
N ALA A 518 -19.76 15.16 -18.10
CA ALA A 518 -19.73 14.52 -19.42
C ALA A 518 -18.93 13.20 -19.35
N LEU A 519 -19.57 12.07 -19.68
CA LEU A 519 -18.95 10.76 -19.57
C LEU A 519 -18.33 10.25 -20.88
N ASN A 520 -18.60 10.92 -22.00
CA ASN A 520 -18.00 10.56 -23.28
C ASN A 520 -17.76 11.77 -24.19
N SER A 521 -17.07 11.56 -25.30
CA SER A 521 -16.48 12.62 -26.12
C SER A 521 -17.35 13.00 -27.31
N LYS A 522 -17.61 14.29 -27.44
CA LYS A 522 -18.22 14.85 -28.66
C LYS A 522 -17.29 14.62 -29.85
N GLU A 523 -17.87 14.44 -31.04
CA GLU A 523 -17.21 14.14 -32.33
C GLU A 523 -16.51 12.77 -32.41
N VAL A 524 -16.39 12.05 -31.28
CA VAL A 524 -15.88 10.68 -31.24
C VAL A 524 -17.05 9.71 -31.01
N ASP A 525 -17.77 9.88 -29.91
CA ASP A 525 -18.84 8.97 -29.48
C ASP A 525 -20.23 9.46 -29.91
N TYR A 526 -20.39 10.79 -30.10
CA TYR A 526 -21.66 11.39 -30.49
C TYR A 526 -21.46 12.72 -31.23
N GLN A 527 -22.52 13.17 -31.91
CA GLN A 527 -22.59 14.45 -32.60
C GLN A 527 -23.72 15.31 -32.04
N GLY A 528 -23.58 16.65 -32.15
CA GLY A 528 -24.50 17.59 -31.54
C GLY A 528 -24.36 17.69 -30.04
N GLY A 529 -25.47 17.73 -29.31
CA GLY A 529 -25.50 17.83 -27.87
C GLY A 529 -25.02 19.18 -27.33
N GLY A 530 -24.99 19.33 -26.01
CA GLY A 530 -24.61 20.54 -25.32
C GLY A 530 -25.67 20.95 -24.29
N CYS A 531 -25.52 22.15 -23.74
CA CYS A 531 -26.45 22.78 -22.81
C CYS A 531 -26.61 24.27 -23.18
N ARG A 532 -27.85 24.80 -23.16
CA ARG A 532 -28.12 26.21 -23.38
C ARG A 532 -28.85 26.80 -22.20
N PHE A 533 -28.32 27.89 -21.66
CA PHE A 533 -28.91 28.68 -20.60
C PHE A 533 -29.72 29.82 -21.23
N LEU A 534 -31.03 29.65 -21.32
CA LEU A 534 -31.91 30.53 -22.11
C LEU A 534 -31.94 31.98 -21.58
N ARG A 535 -31.92 32.14 -20.24
CA ARG A 535 -31.93 33.48 -19.63
C ARG A 535 -30.73 34.34 -20.04
N TYR A 536 -29.59 33.69 -20.24
CA TYR A 536 -28.32 34.36 -20.53
C TYR A 536 -27.96 34.33 -22.03
N ASP A 537 -28.79 33.69 -22.86
CA ASP A 537 -28.50 33.38 -24.26
C ASP A 537 -27.09 32.80 -24.47
N CYS A 538 -26.73 31.86 -23.60
CA CYS A 538 -25.41 31.28 -23.56
C CYS A 538 -25.49 29.77 -23.77
N SER A 539 -24.67 29.24 -24.69
CA SER A 539 -24.64 27.83 -25.05
C SER A 539 -23.25 27.24 -24.85
N ILE A 540 -23.19 26.01 -24.34
CA ILE A 540 -21.99 25.20 -24.21
C ILE A 540 -22.17 23.98 -25.06
N GLU A 541 -21.64 24.04 -26.29
CA GLU A 541 -21.83 23.00 -27.32
C GLU A 541 -20.76 21.90 -27.27
N ALA A 542 -19.55 22.25 -26.81
CA ALA A 542 -18.42 21.34 -26.77
C ALA A 542 -18.17 20.84 -25.32
N THR A 543 -18.87 19.79 -24.93
CA THR A 543 -18.61 19.16 -23.63
C THR A 543 -17.35 18.29 -23.71
N ARG A 544 -16.51 18.33 -22.68
CA ARG A 544 -15.25 17.54 -22.58
C ARG A 544 -15.48 16.33 -21.66
N LYS A 545 -15.07 15.16 -22.10
CA LYS A 545 -15.13 13.92 -21.28
C LYS A 545 -14.40 14.12 -19.96
N GLY A 546 -15.01 13.69 -18.86
CA GLY A 546 -14.48 13.85 -17.52
C GLY A 546 -14.61 15.25 -16.91
N TRP A 547 -15.14 16.23 -17.66
CA TRP A 547 -15.35 17.59 -17.17
C TRP A 547 -16.75 17.78 -16.60
N THR A 548 -16.79 18.54 -15.53
CA THR A 548 -18.01 18.89 -14.79
C THR A 548 -18.46 20.29 -15.17
N LEU A 549 -19.71 20.41 -15.55
CA LEU A 549 -20.43 21.66 -15.62
C LEU A 549 -21.27 21.82 -14.34
N MET A 550 -20.94 22.80 -13.52
CA MET A 550 -21.64 23.10 -12.27
C MET A 550 -22.36 24.45 -12.36
N HIS A 551 -23.66 24.48 -12.05
CA HIS A 551 -24.47 25.68 -12.13
C HIS A 551 -25.54 25.70 -11.03
N PRO A 552 -26.11 26.88 -10.66
CA PRO A 552 -27.30 26.96 -9.83
C PRO A 552 -28.49 26.24 -10.49
N GLY A 553 -29.28 25.51 -9.71
CA GLY A 553 -30.42 24.76 -10.22
C GLY A 553 -31.69 25.61 -10.31
N ARG A 554 -32.18 26.04 -9.15
CA ARG A 554 -33.48 26.75 -9.00
C ARG A 554 -33.43 28.20 -9.51
N LEU A 555 -34.55 28.68 -10.04
CA LEU A 555 -34.90 30.08 -10.30
C LEU A 555 -34.05 30.84 -11.32
N THR A 556 -32.77 30.63 -11.44
CA THR A 556 -31.88 31.51 -12.20
C THR A 556 -31.35 30.89 -13.48
N HIS A 557 -31.18 29.60 -13.54
CA HIS A 557 -30.53 28.90 -14.65
C HIS A 557 -31.52 28.01 -15.42
N TYR A 558 -32.54 28.67 -16.06
CA TYR A 558 -33.44 28.00 -16.97
C TYR A 558 -32.66 27.52 -18.19
N HIS A 559 -32.62 26.21 -18.42
CA HIS A 559 -31.75 25.63 -19.43
C HIS A 559 -32.38 24.45 -20.17
N GLU A 560 -31.78 24.08 -21.28
CA GLU A 560 -32.17 22.96 -22.13
C GLU A 560 -30.96 22.11 -22.52
N GLY A 561 -31.19 20.82 -22.74
CA GLY A 561 -30.22 19.92 -23.38
C GLY A 561 -30.33 20.01 -24.88
N LEU A 562 -29.27 20.44 -25.57
CA LEU A 562 -29.25 20.56 -27.03
C LEU A 562 -29.30 19.18 -27.72
N PRO A 563 -29.89 19.09 -28.94
CA PRO A 563 -30.11 17.83 -29.63
C PRO A 563 -28.81 17.06 -29.91
N THR A 564 -28.78 15.80 -29.51
CA THR A 564 -27.80 14.81 -29.98
C THR A 564 -28.25 14.31 -31.32
N THR A 565 -27.45 14.54 -32.37
CA THR A 565 -27.81 14.29 -33.77
C THR A 565 -27.22 12.99 -34.34
N GLY A 566 -26.28 12.38 -33.63
CA GLY A 566 -25.66 11.10 -33.97
C GLY A 566 -24.96 10.46 -32.76
N GLY A 567 -24.82 9.16 -32.78
CA GLY A 567 -24.19 8.42 -31.70
C GLY A 567 -24.98 8.38 -30.38
N VAL A 568 -24.29 8.17 -29.28
CA VAL A 568 -24.88 8.07 -27.93
C VAL A 568 -24.13 8.99 -26.99
N ARG A 569 -24.83 9.88 -26.29
CA ARG A 569 -24.26 10.81 -25.31
C ARG A 569 -24.66 10.39 -23.91
N TYR A 570 -23.67 10.35 -22.97
CA TYR A 570 -23.88 10.05 -21.58
C TYR A 570 -23.46 11.21 -20.67
N ILE A 571 -24.28 11.50 -19.67
CA ILE A 571 -24.02 12.53 -18.66
C ILE A 571 -24.38 11.98 -17.28
N ALA A 572 -23.47 12.07 -16.31
CA ALA A 572 -23.82 11.86 -14.91
C ALA A 572 -24.34 13.18 -14.31
N VAL A 573 -25.50 13.13 -13.68
CA VAL A 573 -26.20 14.27 -13.11
C VAL A 573 -26.36 14.06 -11.59
N SER A 574 -26.06 15.10 -10.82
CA SER A 574 -26.34 15.15 -9.39
C SER A 574 -27.05 16.45 -9.00
N PHE A 575 -28.18 16.32 -8.31
CA PHE A 575 -28.87 17.44 -7.70
C PHE A 575 -28.36 17.61 -6.29
N VAL A 576 -27.66 18.72 -6.03
CA VAL A 576 -26.96 18.96 -4.77
C VAL A 576 -27.69 20.05 -3.97
N ASP A 577 -28.02 19.75 -2.72
CA ASP A 577 -28.57 20.66 -1.74
C ASP A 577 -27.61 20.85 -0.56
N PRO A 578 -27.73 21.94 0.23
CA PRO A 578 -26.87 22.21 1.39
C PRO A 578 -26.83 21.11 2.43
#